data_3baa2404f3c8f14a6215abc70fc90864
#
_entry.id   3baa2404f3c8f14a6215abc70fc90864
#
_cell.length_a   1.000
_cell.length_b   1.000
_cell.length_c   1.000
_cell.angle_alpha   90.00
_cell.angle_beta   90.00
_cell.angle_gamma   90.00
#
_symmetry.space_group_name_H-M   'P 1'
#
loop_
_entity.id
_entity.type
_entity.pdbx_description
1 polymer ?
#
loop_
_entity_poly.entity_id
_entity_poly.type
_entity_poly.pdbx_seq_one_letter_code
_entity_poly.pdbx_strand_id
1 'polypeptide(L)'
;MVQSIGIRGAGVAGLSLAREILRSSTNCTVSLFDRRPRLPHPQRTFCFFASTKEALPVEPYKRWKNVRFRGQNFDRCIETASSPYALVRGEDFFDSTLEELEGRGACFSWECGHVDIEGNSIRTNSGVYEFDKVVDASFDVSEARSLLWQSFGGLWIQTVADSFDPSTALLMDILPSSESCPISFMYVLPISTTEALVEHTTFSTHQMPSEWHLSLCYEWIQSHVHSQYEIISRESGLIPMGLERPVKTENVVIGSAGGAIRASTGYAFLNIQKQARDLARVLVEGGTGDMLRICEGLPRWYATADALFLKALATAPLKGSMLMGRLLEKAPAQPLLRFLAGDAKIVEGLRVMSSAPKMIMIKALLSV
;
A
#
# COMPACT_ATOMS: atom_id res chain seq x y z
N MET A 1 33.96 6.38 -13.85
CA MET A 1 33.91 5.02 -13.29
C MET A 1 32.45 4.60 -13.28
N VAL A 2 32.17 3.33 -13.56
CA VAL A 2 30.81 2.78 -13.45
C VAL A 2 30.51 2.59 -11.96
N GLN A 3 29.42 3.15 -11.47
CA GLN A 3 29.01 3.03 -10.07
C GLN A 3 28.25 1.72 -9.86
N SER A 4 28.64 0.93 -8.88
CA SER A 4 27.98 -0.31 -8.50
C SER A 4 27.01 -0.09 -7.33
N ILE A 5 25.77 -0.58 -7.46
CA ILE A 5 24.73 -0.42 -6.45
C ILE A 5 24.13 -1.79 -6.10
N GLY A 6 24.26 -2.15 -4.82
CA GLY A 6 23.63 -3.34 -4.24
C GLY A 6 22.28 -3.01 -3.62
N ILE A 7 21.27 -3.84 -3.88
CA ILE A 7 19.92 -3.68 -3.30
C ILE A 7 19.51 -4.97 -2.61
N ARG A 8 19.26 -4.89 -1.31
CA ARG A 8 18.66 -5.98 -0.53
C ARG A 8 17.14 -5.95 -0.69
N GLY A 9 16.57 -7.00 -1.28
CA GLY A 9 15.14 -7.15 -1.54
C GLY A 9 14.74 -6.79 -2.96
N ALA A 10 14.19 -7.77 -3.68
CA ALA A 10 13.60 -7.64 -5.02
C ALA A 10 12.06 -7.58 -4.96
N GLY A 11 11.52 -6.88 -3.97
CA GLY A 11 10.11 -6.52 -3.89
C GLY A 11 9.79 -5.26 -4.71
N VAL A 12 8.56 -4.73 -4.57
CA VAL A 12 8.13 -3.50 -5.29
C VAL A 12 9.14 -2.37 -5.13
N ALA A 13 9.68 -2.15 -3.93
CA ALA A 13 10.61 -1.06 -3.65
C ALA A 13 11.97 -1.25 -4.34
N GLY A 14 12.58 -2.43 -4.21
CA GLY A 14 13.87 -2.71 -4.82
C GLY A 14 13.82 -2.71 -6.34
N LEU A 15 12.80 -3.34 -6.92
CA LEU A 15 12.60 -3.37 -8.37
C LEU A 15 12.34 -1.95 -8.93
N SER A 16 11.50 -1.16 -8.24
CA SER A 16 11.25 0.23 -8.66
C SER A 16 12.51 1.08 -8.61
N LEU A 17 13.31 0.96 -7.55
CA LEU A 17 14.58 1.68 -7.44
C LEU A 17 15.56 1.27 -8.53
N ALA A 18 15.76 -0.02 -8.74
CA ALA A 18 16.64 -0.54 -9.79
C ALA A 18 16.27 0.00 -11.17
N ARG A 19 14.96 0.01 -11.47
CA ARG A 19 14.42 0.53 -12.73
C ARG A 19 14.71 2.02 -12.90
N GLU A 20 14.46 2.84 -11.89
CA GLU A 20 14.71 4.27 -11.96
C GLU A 20 16.21 4.60 -12.11
N ILE A 21 17.10 3.86 -11.43
CA ILE A 21 18.57 3.99 -11.59
C ILE A 21 18.97 3.67 -13.03
N LEU A 22 18.58 2.51 -13.56
CA LEU A 22 19.00 2.05 -14.89
C LEU A 22 18.31 2.81 -16.04
N ARG A 23 17.20 3.51 -15.79
CA ARG A 23 16.59 4.46 -16.73
C ARG A 23 17.34 5.79 -16.75
N SER A 24 17.86 6.20 -15.60
CA SER A 24 18.51 7.52 -15.42
C SER A 24 19.98 7.52 -15.83
N SER A 25 20.65 6.37 -15.83
CA SER A 25 22.11 6.30 -16.11
C SER A 25 22.52 4.97 -16.72
N THR A 26 23.39 5.05 -17.74
CA THR A 26 24.13 3.92 -18.31
C THR A 26 25.45 3.65 -17.58
N ASN A 27 25.85 4.53 -16.66
CA ASN A 27 27.08 4.42 -15.88
C ASN A 27 26.87 3.80 -14.50
N CYS A 28 25.75 3.08 -14.30
CA CYS A 28 25.47 2.35 -13.07
C CYS A 28 25.26 0.86 -13.39
N THR A 29 25.74 0.01 -12.49
CA THR A 29 25.36 -1.40 -12.43
C THR A 29 24.52 -1.65 -11.19
N VAL A 30 23.49 -2.48 -11.29
CA VAL A 30 22.60 -2.77 -10.19
C VAL A 30 22.51 -4.27 -9.97
N SER A 31 22.71 -4.69 -8.72
CA SER A 31 22.53 -6.08 -8.29
C SER A 31 21.50 -6.16 -7.18
N LEU A 32 20.51 -7.04 -7.35
CA LEU A 32 19.45 -7.26 -6.37
C LEU A 32 19.61 -8.64 -5.74
N PHE A 33 19.40 -8.70 -4.42
CA PHE A 33 19.51 -9.93 -3.62
C PHE A 33 18.19 -10.15 -2.87
N ASP A 34 17.56 -11.31 -3.09
CA ASP A 34 16.33 -11.67 -2.39
C ASP A 34 16.39 -13.10 -1.84
N ARG A 35 15.82 -13.31 -0.65
CA ARG A 35 15.72 -14.63 -0.03
C ARG A 35 14.63 -15.49 -0.66
N ARG A 36 13.68 -14.87 -1.38
CA ARG A 36 12.58 -15.54 -2.06
C ARG A 36 13.01 -16.08 -3.42
N PRO A 37 12.33 -17.08 -3.96
CA PRO A 37 12.50 -17.48 -5.35
C PRO A 37 11.98 -16.39 -6.29
N ARG A 38 12.44 -16.44 -7.54
CA ARG A 38 11.94 -15.56 -8.59
C ARG A 38 10.43 -15.73 -8.82
N LEU A 39 9.95 -16.97 -8.80
CA LEU A 39 8.56 -17.36 -9.04
C LEU A 39 8.10 -18.40 -8.00
N PRO A 40 6.83 -18.50 -7.67
CA PRO A 40 5.75 -17.63 -8.15
C PRO A 40 5.79 -16.24 -7.50
N HIS A 41 5.31 -15.23 -8.23
CA HIS A 41 5.12 -13.90 -7.63
C HIS A 41 4.01 -13.97 -6.57
N PRO A 42 4.14 -13.21 -5.49
CA PRO A 42 3.04 -13.09 -4.54
C PRO A 42 1.78 -12.59 -5.25
N GLN A 43 0.67 -13.30 -5.12
CA GLN A 43 -0.61 -12.82 -5.58
C GLN A 43 -1.01 -11.62 -4.72
N ARG A 44 -0.99 -10.44 -5.32
CA ARG A 44 -1.26 -9.15 -4.66
C ARG A 44 -1.89 -8.20 -5.66
N THR A 45 -2.77 -7.37 -5.14
CA THR A 45 -3.27 -6.22 -5.85
C THR A 45 -2.75 -4.94 -5.23
N PHE A 46 -2.45 -3.96 -6.08
CA PHE A 46 -2.09 -2.61 -5.65
C PHE A 46 -3.16 -1.65 -6.09
N CYS A 47 -3.90 -1.13 -5.12
CA CYS A 47 -5.00 -0.21 -5.37
C CYS A 47 -4.66 1.18 -4.86
N PHE A 48 -5.00 2.20 -5.65
CA PHE A 48 -4.66 3.59 -5.33
C PHE A 48 -5.48 4.57 -6.19
N PHE A 49 -5.55 5.83 -5.76
CA PHE A 49 -6.06 6.91 -6.60
C PHE A 49 -4.94 7.38 -7.53
N ALA A 50 -5.11 7.17 -8.83
CA ALA A 50 -4.12 7.51 -9.85
C ALA A 50 -4.45 8.86 -10.48
N SER A 51 -3.50 9.81 -10.44
CA SER A 51 -3.63 11.01 -11.25
C SER A 51 -3.53 10.63 -12.74
N THR A 52 -4.42 11.16 -13.57
CA THR A 52 -4.35 10.94 -15.02
C THR A 52 -3.12 11.57 -15.68
N LYS A 53 -2.38 12.40 -14.92
CA LYS A 53 -1.16 13.09 -15.35
C LYS A 53 0.12 12.37 -14.93
N GLU A 54 0.02 11.37 -14.06
CA GLU A 54 1.18 10.65 -13.53
C GLU A 54 1.46 9.41 -14.37
N ALA A 55 2.70 9.28 -14.85
CA ALA A 55 3.15 8.05 -15.49
C ALA A 55 3.27 6.94 -14.45
N LEU A 56 2.50 5.88 -14.63
CA LEU A 56 2.54 4.70 -13.78
C LEU A 56 3.62 3.71 -14.27
N PRO A 57 4.14 2.88 -13.38
CA PRO A 57 5.16 1.89 -13.74
C PRO A 57 4.63 0.81 -14.70
N VAL A 58 3.34 0.54 -14.65
CA VAL A 58 2.61 -0.40 -15.48
C VAL A 58 1.19 0.13 -15.67
N GLU A 59 0.57 -0.21 -16.80
CA GLU A 59 -0.82 0.17 -17.05
C GLU A 59 -1.75 -0.57 -16.06
N PRO A 60 -2.64 0.14 -15.35
CA PRO A 60 -3.59 -0.49 -14.45
C PRO A 60 -4.51 -1.48 -15.16
N TYR A 61 -4.70 -2.63 -14.55
CA TYR A 61 -5.64 -3.66 -14.99
C TYR A 61 -7.08 -3.14 -15.03
N LYS A 62 -7.44 -2.27 -14.06
CA LYS A 62 -8.75 -1.63 -14.00
C LYS A 62 -8.66 -0.21 -13.45
N ARG A 63 -9.56 0.65 -13.94
CA ARG A 63 -9.80 2.00 -13.39
C ARG A 63 -11.30 2.20 -13.18
N TRP A 64 -11.69 2.77 -12.05
CA TRP A 64 -13.08 3.12 -11.74
C TRP A 64 -13.24 4.63 -11.70
N LYS A 65 -14.30 5.10 -12.36
CA LYS A 65 -14.69 6.51 -12.35
C LYS A 65 -15.47 6.89 -11.10
N ASN A 66 -16.07 5.90 -10.44
CA ASN A 66 -16.84 6.10 -9.22
C ASN A 66 -16.30 5.24 -8.10
N VAL A 67 -16.33 5.81 -6.89
CA VAL A 67 -16.08 5.09 -5.64
C VAL A 67 -17.26 5.23 -4.71
N ARG A 68 -17.60 4.16 -4.02
CA ARG A 68 -18.74 4.09 -3.12
C ARG A 68 -18.30 3.77 -1.70
N PHE A 69 -18.92 4.46 -0.75
CA PHE A 69 -18.75 4.24 0.67
C PHE A 69 -20.12 3.99 1.29
N ARG A 70 -20.26 2.93 2.03
CA ARG A 70 -21.50 2.59 2.74
C ARG A 70 -21.24 2.40 4.24
N GLY A 71 -22.24 2.60 5.03
CA GLY A 71 -22.30 2.28 6.45
C GLY A 71 -23.75 2.22 6.89
N GLN A 72 -23.99 1.98 8.17
CA GLN A 72 -25.32 1.75 8.71
C GLN A 72 -26.37 2.80 8.32
N ASN A 73 -25.98 4.08 8.22
CA ASN A 73 -26.89 5.19 8.00
C ASN A 73 -26.53 6.07 6.80
N PHE A 74 -25.63 5.64 5.94
CA PHE A 74 -25.27 6.37 4.73
C PHE A 74 -24.85 5.43 3.60
N ASP A 75 -25.10 5.92 2.38
CA ASP A 75 -24.64 5.32 1.14
C ASP A 75 -24.24 6.47 0.21
N ARG A 76 -22.95 6.56 -0.11
CA ARG A 76 -22.39 7.68 -0.83
C ARG A 76 -21.54 7.22 -1.98
N CYS A 77 -21.91 7.62 -3.19
CA CYS A 77 -21.12 7.46 -4.39
C CYS A 77 -20.43 8.79 -4.74
N ILE A 78 -19.15 8.75 -5.09
CA ILE A 78 -18.36 9.93 -5.43
C ILE A 78 -17.68 9.67 -6.78
N GLU A 79 -17.86 10.58 -7.72
CA GLU A 79 -17.10 10.58 -8.97
C GLU A 79 -15.65 11.02 -8.73
N THR A 80 -14.70 10.22 -9.22
CA THR A 80 -13.26 10.41 -8.96
C THR A 80 -12.63 11.49 -9.84
N ALA A 81 -13.36 12.01 -10.82
CA ALA A 81 -12.91 13.07 -11.73
C ALA A 81 -11.54 12.78 -12.37
N SER A 82 -10.51 13.59 -12.05
CA SER A 82 -9.15 13.49 -12.60
C SER A 82 -8.25 12.45 -11.90
N SER A 83 -8.76 11.76 -10.87
CA SER A 83 -7.98 10.80 -10.09
C SER A 83 -8.78 9.50 -9.92
N PRO A 84 -8.98 8.71 -10.99
CA PRO A 84 -9.69 7.45 -10.91
C PRO A 84 -9.05 6.52 -9.90
N TYR A 85 -9.87 5.69 -9.25
CA TYR A 85 -9.36 4.59 -8.46
C TYR A 85 -8.86 3.50 -9.39
N ALA A 86 -7.65 3.02 -9.17
CA ALA A 86 -6.96 2.11 -10.07
C ALA A 86 -6.48 0.86 -9.34
N LEU A 87 -6.46 -0.24 -10.07
CA LEU A 87 -5.92 -1.53 -9.64
C LEU A 87 -4.80 -1.96 -10.58
N VAL A 88 -3.65 -2.28 -10.03
CA VAL A 88 -2.52 -2.95 -10.69
C VAL A 88 -2.38 -4.35 -10.08
N ARG A 89 -2.33 -5.39 -10.92
CA ARG A 89 -2.01 -6.73 -10.45
C ARG A 89 -0.52 -6.82 -10.17
N GLY A 90 -0.17 -7.50 -9.07
CA GLY A 90 1.23 -7.69 -8.70
C GLY A 90 2.03 -8.39 -9.80
N GLU A 91 1.46 -9.45 -10.40
CA GLU A 91 2.08 -10.19 -11.50
C GLU A 91 2.45 -9.27 -12.68
N ASP A 92 1.53 -8.41 -13.14
CA ASP A 92 1.79 -7.47 -14.26
C ASP A 92 2.95 -6.51 -13.93
N PHE A 93 3.02 -6.05 -12.67
CA PHE A 93 4.12 -5.20 -12.22
C PHE A 93 5.45 -5.96 -12.15
N PHE A 94 5.46 -7.16 -11.58
CA PHE A 94 6.69 -7.94 -11.42
C PHE A 94 7.23 -8.40 -12.77
N ASP A 95 6.40 -8.99 -13.62
CA ASP A 95 6.81 -9.51 -14.92
C ASP A 95 7.39 -8.40 -15.80
N SER A 96 6.64 -7.31 -16.00
CA SER A 96 7.10 -6.20 -16.84
C SER A 96 8.35 -5.52 -16.30
N THR A 97 8.46 -5.39 -14.97
CA THR A 97 9.63 -4.74 -14.37
C THR A 97 10.88 -5.62 -14.42
N LEU A 98 10.73 -6.93 -14.19
CA LEU A 98 11.84 -7.88 -14.29
C LEU A 98 12.34 -7.99 -15.73
N GLU A 99 11.46 -8.08 -16.72
CA GLU A 99 11.83 -8.09 -18.14
C GLU A 99 12.61 -6.83 -18.53
N GLU A 100 12.13 -5.65 -18.12
CA GLU A 100 12.86 -4.39 -18.38
C GLU A 100 14.24 -4.37 -17.73
N LEU A 101 14.34 -4.80 -16.46
CA LEU A 101 15.58 -4.78 -15.71
C LEU A 101 16.63 -5.76 -16.27
N GLU A 102 16.21 -6.98 -16.64
CA GLU A 102 17.05 -7.98 -17.29
C GLU A 102 17.55 -7.44 -18.65
N GLY A 103 16.68 -6.83 -19.44
CA GLY A 103 17.03 -6.19 -20.70
C GLY A 103 18.01 -5.01 -20.55
N ARG A 104 18.08 -4.38 -19.37
CA ARG A 104 19.02 -3.30 -19.02
C ARG A 104 20.28 -3.79 -18.31
N GLY A 105 20.44 -5.10 -18.12
CA GLY A 105 21.64 -5.70 -17.53
C GLY A 105 21.68 -5.70 -16.00
N ALA A 106 20.53 -5.60 -15.32
CA ALA A 106 20.48 -5.83 -13.87
C ALA A 106 20.84 -7.28 -13.51
N CYS A 107 21.58 -7.46 -12.44
CA CYS A 107 21.92 -8.77 -11.91
C CYS A 107 20.98 -9.15 -10.78
N PHE A 108 20.51 -10.41 -10.77
CA PHE A 108 19.62 -10.93 -9.73
C PHE A 108 20.24 -12.14 -9.05
N SER A 109 20.17 -12.15 -7.73
CA SER A 109 20.47 -13.29 -6.89
C SER A 109 19.23 -13.65 -6.08
N TRP A 110 18.59 -14.76 -6.46
CA TRP A 110 17.39 -15.26 -5.81
C TRP A 110 17.74 -16.38 -4.85
N GLU A 111 16.82 -16.68 -3.89
CA GLU A 111 16.98 -17.78 -2.92
C GLU A 111 18.30 -17.70 -2.14
N CYS A 112 18.75 -16.44 -1.85
CA CYS A 112 20.04 -16.21 -1.19
C CYS A 112 20.13 -16.75 0.25
N GLY A 113 19.04 -17.31 0.79
CA GLY A 113 18.92 -17.75 2.17
C GLY A 113 18.94 -16.52 3.10
N HIS A 114 20.05 -16.31 3.76
CA HIS A 114 20.27 -15.11 4.56
C HIS A 114 20.82 -13.96 3.69
N VAL A 115 20.36 -12.75 3.94
CA VAL A 115 20.86 -11.55 3.23
C VAL A 115 21.02 -10.44 4.25
N ASP A 116 22.27 -10.07 4.56
CA ASP A 116 22.61 -8.98 5.50
C ASP A 116 23.38 -7.86 4.81
N ILE A 117 23.30 -6.68 5.41
CA ILE A 117 24.04 -5.51 4.97
C ILE A 117 25.07 -5.15 6.07
N GLU A 118 26.34 -5.05 5.66
CA GLU A 118 27.45 -4.59 6.50
C GLU A 118 28.16 -3.44 5.78
N GLY A 119 27.84 -2.19 6.13
CA GLY A 119 28.37 -1.01 5.41
C GLY A 119 27.96 -1.01 3.95
N ASN A 120 28.92 -1.09 3.04
CA ASN A 120 28.70 -1.15 1.59
C ASN A 120 28.73 -2.59 1.04
N SER A 121 28.60 -3.59 1.86
CA SER A 121 28.61 -5.00 1.46
C SER A 121 27.26 -5.66 1.69
N ILE A 122 26.91 -6.60 0.82
CA ILE A 122 25.79 -7.51 1.00
C ILE A 122 26.36 -8.92 1.21
N ARG A 123 26.07 -9.51 2.36
CA ARG A 123 26.43 -10.88 2.72
C ARG A 123 25.25 -11.82 2.49
N THR A 124 25.53 -12.92 1.79
CA THR A 124 24.57 -14.01 1.55
C THR A 124 25.19 -15.34 1.94
N ASN A 125 24.41 -16.43 1.83
CA ASN A 125 24.97 -17.79 2.01
C ASN A 125 26.03 -18.13 0.95
N SER A 126 26.00 -17.48 -0.21
CA SER A 126 26.93 -17.72 -1.33
C SER A 126 28.21 -16.89 -1.29
N GLY A 127 28.28 -15.86 -0.43
CA GLY A 127 29.45 -15.01 -0.32
C GLY A 127 29.14 -13.56 0.11
N VAL A 128 30.18 -12.73 0.03
CA VAL A 128 30.12 -11.29 0.34
C VAL A 128 30.38 -10.52 -0.97
N TYR A 129 29.54 -9.53 -1.22
CA TYR A 129 29.55 -8.70 -2.43
C TYR A 129 29.71 -7.23 -2.04
N GLU A 130 30.73 -6.57 -2.59
CA GLU A 130 31.08 -5.19 -2.31
C GLU A 130 30.46 -4.26 -3.37
N PHE A 131 29.96 -3.11 -2.94
CA PHE A 131 29.35 -2.09 -3.78
C PHE A 131 29.81 -0.69 -3.40
N ASP A 132 29.67 0.26 -4.34
CA ASP A 132 29.89 1.68 -4.03
C ASP A 132 28.76 2.22 -3.13
N LYS A 133 27.55 1.70 -3.29
CA LYS A 133 26.36 2.02 -2.49
C LYS A 133 25.52 0.78 -2.24
N VAL A 134 24.92 0.73 -1.05
CA VAL A 134 23.94 -0.32 -0.68
C VAL A 134 22.65 0.32 -0.20
N VAL A 135 21.51 -0.24 -0.65
CA VAL A 135 20.17 0.20 -0.26
C VAL A 135 19.38 -1.00 0.28
N ASP A 136 18.73 -0.83 1.42
CA ASP A 136 17.81 -1.81 1.97
C ASP A 136 16.38 -1.52 1.50
N ALA A 137 15.85 -2.41 0.66
CA ALA A 137 14.47 -2.41 0.20
C ALA A 137 13.68 -3.62 0.74
N SER A 138 14.22 -4.30 1.74
CA SER A 138 13.59 -5.45 2.37
C SER A 138 12.59 -5.03 3.44
N PHE A 139 11.61 -5.88 3.70
CA PHE A 139 10.65 -5.71 4.78
C PHE A 139 10.17 -7.08 5.28
N ASP A 140 10.31 -7.31 6.57
CA ASP A 140 9.74 -8.47 7.24
C ASP A 140 8.60 -8.03 8.15
N VAL A 141 7.38 -8.36 7.76
CA VAL A 141 6.19 -8.00 8.51
C VAL A 141 6.12 -8.70 9.88
N SER A 142 6.77 -9.86 10.04
CA SER A 142 6.79 -10.62 11.29
C SER A 142 7.58 -9.92 12.40
N GLU A 143 8.55 -9.09 12.02
CA GLU A 143 9.38 -8.29 12.94
C GLU A 143 8.82 -6.88 13.18
N ALA A 144 7.77 -6.51 12.42
CA ALA A 144 7.20 -5.16 12.49
C ALA A 144 6.42 -4.95 13.78
N ARG A 145 6.58 -3.76 14.39
CA ARG A 145 5.73 -3.25 15.47
C ARG A 145 4.85 -2.13 14.97
N SER A 146 3.59 -2.20 15.28
CA SER A 146 2.60 -1.26 14.75
C SER A 146 1.50 -0.97 15.76
N LEU A 147 0.95 0.24 15.70
CA LEU A 147 -0.16 0.65 16.55
C LEU A 147 -1.45 -0.14 16.23
N LEU A 148 -1.74 -0.29 14.96
CA LEU A 148 -2.82 -1.13 14.43
C LEU A 148 -2.31 -1.94 13.25
N TRP A 149 -3.07 -2.97 12.90
CA TRP A 149 -2.83 -3.83 11.75
C TRP A 149 -3.99 -3.75 10.78
N GLN A 150 -3.71 -3.49 9.53
CA GLN A 150 -4.66 -3.75 8.46
C GLN A 150 -4.45 -5.20 8.01
N SER A 151 -5.38 -6.06 8.38
CA SER A 151 -5.43 -7.45 7.93
C SER A 151 -6.55 -7.60 6.91
N PHE A 152 -6.34 -8.39 5.88
CA PHE A 152 -7.36 -8.63 4.86
C PHE A 152 -7.25 -10.01 4.23
N GLY A 153 -8.37 -10.47 3.69
CA GLY A 153 -8.47 -11.62 2.82
C GLY A 153 -9.53 -11.39 1.77
N GLY A 154 -9.26 -11.81 0.55
CA GLY A 154 -10.09 -11.55 -0.62
C GLY A 154 -10.24 -12.77 -1.52
N LEU A 155 -11.36 -12.85 -2.21
CA LEU A 155 -11.72 -13.83 -3.20
C LEU A 155 -11.90 -13.15 -4.56
N TRP A 156 -11.13 -13.54 -5.54
CA TRP A 156 -11.41 -13.26 -6.93
C TRP A 156 -12.44 -14.25 -7.42
N ILE A 157 -13.59 -13.76 -7.88
CA ILE A 157 -14.70 -14.60 -8.32
C ILE A 157 -15.14 -14.25 -9.73
N GLN A 158 -15.60 -15.30 -10.44
CA GLN A 158 -16.27 -15.20 -11.74
C GLN A 158 -17.69 -15.75 -11.61
N THR A 159 -18.69 -14.94 -11.96
CA THR A 159 -20.10 -15.35 -11.96
C THR A 159 -20.56 -15.76 -13.34
N VAL A 160 -21.57 -16.62 -13.42
CA VAL A 160 -22.14 -17.07 -14.69
C VAL A 160 -23.02 -15.97 -15.32
N ALA A 161 -23.74 -15.21 -14.51
CA ALA A 161 -24.59 -14.11 -14.96
C ALA A 161 -24.10 -12.77 -14.41
N ASP A 162 -24.47 -11.67 -15.06
CA ASP A 162 -24.16 -10.31 -14.63
C ASP A 162 -24.57 -10.07 -13.16
N SER A 163 -23.63 -9.72 -12.32
CA SER A 163 -23.80 -9.57 -10.86
C SER A 163 -23.20 -8.28 -10.32
N PHE A 164 -22.38 -7.57 -11.11
CA PHE A 164 -21.62 -6.42 -10.65
C PHE A 164 -21.78 -5.20 -11.56
N ASP A 165 -21.68 -4.00 -10.98
CA ASP A 165 -21.52 -2.73 -11.71
C ASP A 165 -20.02 -2.42 -11.92
N PRO A 166 -19.47 -2.62 -13.14
CA PRO A 166 -18.04 -2.43 -13.40
C PRO A 166 -17.60 -0.96 -13.41
N SER A 167 -18.51 -0.01 -13.24
CA SER A 167 -18.23 1.42 -13.21
C SER A 167 -17.88 1.96 -11.81
N THR A 168 -18.19 1.22 -10.76
CA THR A 168 -18.14 1.68 -9.37
C THR A 168 -17.37 0.70 -8.47
N ALA A 169 -16.30 1.18 -7.82
CA ALA A 169 -15.60 0.42 -6.78
C ALA A 169 -16.25 0.70 -5.40
N LEU A 170 -16.67 -0.34 -4.68
CA LEU A 170 -17.11 -0.21 -3.30
C LEU A 170 -15.87 -0.28 -2.39
N LEU A 171 -15.39 0.89 -1.96
CA LEU A 171 -14.16 0.99 -1.17
C LEU A 171 -14.35 0.64 0.30
N MET A 172 -15.51 0.93 0.85
CA MET A 172 -15.84 0.55 2.23
C MET A 172 -17.34 0.34 2.36
N ASP A 173 -17.73 -0.86 2.75
CA ASP A 173 -19.03 -1.16 3.34
C ASP A 173 -18.80 -1.46 4.82
N ILE A 174 -18.98 -0.43 5.66
CA ILE A 174 -18.53 -0.44 7.05
C ILE A 174 -19.41 -1.35 7.91
N LEU A 175 -18.77 -2.29 8.58
CA LEU A 175 -19.37 -3.20 9.55
C LEU A 175 -19.25 -2.66 10.98
N PRO A 176 -19.99 -3.22 11.95
CA PRO A 176 -19.88 -2.80 13.35
C PRO A 176 -18.48 -2.96 13.94
N SER A 177 -18.07 -2.02 14.81
CA SER A 177 -16.80 -2.07 15.55
C SER A 177 -16.85 -3.08 16.70
N SER A 178 -15.67 -3.59 17.07
CA SER A 178 -15.42 -4.30 18.33
C SER A 178 -14.20 -3.70 19.05
N GLU A 179 -13.91 -4.11 20.28
CA GLU A 179 -12.75 -3.61 21.03
C GLU A 179 -11.42 -3.95 20.34
N SER A 180 -11.30 -5.17 19.83
CA SER A 180 -10.10 -5.62 19.12
C SER A 180 -10.06 -5.18 17.65
N CYS A 181 -11.22 -4.83 17.08
CA CYS A 181 -11.37 -4.47 15.67
C CYS A 181 -12.18 -3.16 15.55
N PRO A 182 -11.52 -2.00 15.69
CA PRO A 182 -12.16 -0.69 15.58
C PRO A 182 -12.82 -0.44 14.23
N ILE A 183 -12.25 -0.94 13.15
CA ILE A 183 -12.80 -0.83 11.79
C ILE A 183 -12.81 -2.20 11.15
N SER A 184 -13.94 -2.53 10.55
CA SER A 184 -14.18 -3.72 9.75
C SER A 184 -15.06 -3.32 8.56
N PHE A 185 -14.73 -3.76 7.37
CA PHE A 185 -15.50 -3.41 6.17
C PHE A 185 -15.32 -4.42 5.05
N MET A 186 -16.33 -4.51 4.19
CA MET A 186 -16.20 -5.16 2.89
C MET A 186 -15.69 -4.18 1.85
N TYR A 187 -14.88 -4.67 0.96
CA TYR A 187 -14.28 -3.97 -0.16
C TYR A 187 -14.54 -4.79 -1.42
N VAL A 188 -15.19 -4.19 -2.43
CA VAL A 188 -15.58 -4.92 -3.64
C VAL A 188 -15.14 -4.15 -4.87
N LEU A 189 -14.36 -4.80 -5.70
CA LEU A 189 -13.78 -4.24 -6.92
C LEU A 189 -14.29 -5.00 -8.15
N PRO A 190 -15.37 -4.54 -8.77
CA PRO A 190 -15.86 -5.15 -10.01
C PRO A 190 -14.91 -4.89 -11.17
N ILE A 191 -14.42 -5.93 -11.79
CA ILE A 191 -13.58 -5.86 -12.99
C ILE A 191 -14.47 -5.79 -14.24
N SER A 192 -15.48 -6.64 -14.28
CA SER A 192 -16.50 -6.69 -15.31
C SER A 192 -17.89 -6.82 -14.68
N THR A 193 -18.91 -7.08 -15.47
CA THR A 193 -20.25 -7.43 -14.96
C THR A 193 -20.29 -8.79 -14.28
N THR A 194 -19.29 -9.66 -14.55
CA THR A 194 -19.23 -11.03 -14.06
C THR A 194 -17.99 -11.34 -13.20
N GLU A 195 -17.00 -10.46 -13.16
CA GLU A 195 -15.77 -10.66 -12.40
C GLU A 195 -15.58 -9.59 -11.33
N ALA A 196 -15.21 -9.98 -10.11
CA ALA A 196 -14.90 -9.06 -9.02
C ALA A 196 -13.90 -9.66 -8.02
N LEU A 197 -13.12 -8.78 -7.39
CA LEU A 197 -12.47 -9.04 -6.11
C LEU A 197 -13.43 -8.66 -4.99
N VAL A 198 -13.74 -9.61 -4.12
CA VAL A 198 -14.50 -9.40 -2.89
C VAL A 198 -13.56 -9.62 -1.72
N GLU A 199 -13.28 -8.58 -0.94
CA GLU A 199 -12.31 -8.59 0.14
C GLU A 199 -12.96 -8.11 1.44
N HIS A 200 -12.59 -8.75 2.54
CA HIS A 200 -12.88 -8.26 3.89
C HIS A 200 -11.59 -7.72 4.51
N THR A 201 -11.66 -6.51 5.05
CA THR A 201 -10.51 -5.81 5.64
C THR A 201 -10.85 -5.32 7.05
N THR A 202 -9.86 -5.38 7.94
CA THR A 202 -9.96 -4.82 9.30
C THR A 202 -8.79 -3.91 9.63
N PHE A 203 -9.05 -2.91 10.47
CA PHE A 203 -8.03 -2.22 11.26
C PHE A 203 -8.17 -2.71 12.69
N SER A 204 -7.18 -3.42 13.20
CA SER A 204 -7.27 -4.14 14.46
C SER A 204 -5.99 -4.00 15.28
N THR A 205 -6.10 -4.20 16.60
CA THR A 205 -4.96 -4.20 17.53
C THR A 205 -4.11 -5.47 17.41
N HIS A 206 -4.65 -6.51 16.75
CA HIS A 206 -4.01 -7.80 16.54
C HIS A 206 -4.06 -8.18 15.05
N GLN A 207 -3.14 -9.02 14.64
CA GLN A 207 -3.17 -9.62 13.32
C GLN A 207 -4.30 -10.64 13.25
N MET A 208 -5.24 -10.45 12.30
CA MET A 208 -6.38 -11.35 12.13
C MET A 208 -6.05 -12.45 11.13
N PRO A 209 -6.49 -13.70 11.38
CA PRO A 209 -6.24 -14.82 10.46
C PRO A 209 -6.90 -14.60 9.09
N SER A 210 -6.22 -14.97 8.01
CA SER A 210 -6.76 -14.88 6.64
C SER A 210 -8.06 -15.67 6.47
N GLU A 211 -8.16 -16.86 7.04
CA GLU A 211 -9.35 -17.72 6.94
C GLU A 211 -10.60 -17.07 7.52
N TRP A 212 -10.46 -16.29 8.58
CA TRP A 212 -11.58 -15.52 9.13
C TRP A 212 -12.07 -14.44 8.16
N HIS A 213 -11.15 -13.72 7.50
CA HIS A 213 -11.52 -12.76 6.47
C HIS A 213 -12.25 -13.43 5.30
N LEU A 214 -11.72 -14.58 4.85
CA LEU A 214 -12.33 -15.33 3.76
C LEU A 214 -13.74 -15.83 4.10
N SER A 215 -14.01 -16.24 5.35
CA SER A 215 -15.35 -16.64 5.77
C SER A 215 -16.37 -15.49 5.61
N LEU A 216 -15.99 -14.28 5.96
CA LEU A 216 -16.84 -13.09 5.79
C LEU A 216 -17.03 -12.71 4.30
N CYS A 217 -16.03 -12.96 3.46
CA CYS A 217 -16.20 -12.84 2.02
C CYS A 217 -17.23 -13.81 1.48
N TYR A 218 -17.21 -15.08 1.90
CA TYR A 218 -18.22 -16.07 1.52
C TYR A 218 -19.63 -15.66 1.97
N GLU A 219 -19.79 -15.20 3.21
CA GLU A 219 -21.07 -14.71 3.73
C GLU A 219 -21.62 -13.53 2.91
N TRP A 220 -20.74 -12.59 2.58
CA TRP A 220 -21.09 -11.44 1.75
C TRP A 220 -21.53 -11.89 0.34
N ILE A 221 -20.77 -12.79 -0.30
CA ILE A 221 -21.07 -13.32 -1.64
C ILE A 221 -22.43 -14.02 -1.63
N GLN A 222 -22.69 -14.89 -0.64
CA GLN A 222 -23.96 -15.61 -0.51
C GLN A 222 -25.16 -14.67 -0.38
N SER A 223 -24.99 -13.50 0.24
CA SER A 223 -26.06 -12.54 0.45
C SER A 223 -26.26 -11.53 -0.68
N HIS A 224 -25.27 -11.33 -1.55
CA HIS A 224 -25.29 -10.28 -2.57
C HIS A 224 -25.18 -10.80 -4.01
N VAL A 225 -24.62 -11.98 -4.22
CA VAL A 225 -24.44 -12.59 -5.53
C VAL A 225 -25.45 -13.72 -5.71
N HIS A 226 -26.43 -13.49 -6.59
CA HIS A 226 -27.54 -14.45 -6.83
C HIS A 226 -27.27 -15.37 -8.03
N SER A 227 -26.05 -15.36 -8.57
CA SER A 227 -25.58 -16.21 -9.66
C SER A 227 -24.69 -17.33 -9.13
N GLN A 228 -24.57 -18.42 -9.90
CA GLN A 228 -23.50 -19.37 -9.68
C GLN A 228 -22.15 -18.67 -9.92
N TYR A 229 -21.16 -19.03 -9.13
CA TYR A 229 -19.82 -18.45 -9.24
C TYR A 229 -18.73 -19.50 -9.02
N GLU A 230 -17.55 -19.22 -9.54
CA GLU A 230 -16.32 -19.92 -9.21
C GLU A 230 -15.29 -18.97 -8.57
N ILE A 231 -14.39 -19.53 -7.78
CA ILE A 231 -13.28 -18.79 -7.19
C ILE A 231 -12.08 -18.96 -8.11
N ILE A 232 -11.63 -17.84 -8.72
CA ILE A 232 -10.47 -17.81 -9.59
C ILE A 232 -9.19 -17.87 -8.77
N SER A 233 -9.09 -17.05 -7.73
CA SER A 233 -7.91 -16.98 -6.87
C SER A 233 -8.25 -16.39 -5.50
N ARG A 234 -7.26 -16.44 -4.59
CA ARG A 234 -7.35 -15.87 -3.25
C ARG A 234 -6.18 -14.96 -3.00
N GLU A 235 -6.40 -13.89 -2.28
CA GLU A 235 -5.32 -13.04 -1.77
C GLU A 235 -5.50 -12.77 -0.29
N SER A 236 -4.41 -12.47 0.39
CA SER A 236 -4.43 -12.01 1.77
C SER A 236 -3.21 -11.16 2.05
N GLY A 237 -3.29 -10.33 3.05
CA GLY A 237 -2.18 -9.50 3.41
C GLY A 237 -2.29 -8.92 4.81
N LEU A 238 -1.15 -8.39 5.24
CA LEU A 238 -0.98 -7.76 6.54
C LEU A 238 -0.15 -6.50 6.35
N ILE A 239 -0.71 -5.35 6.74
CA ILE A 239 -0.07 -4.05 6.59
C ILE A 239 0.01 -3.39 7.97
N PRO A 240 1.20 -3.01 8.45
CA PRO A 240 1.32 -2.28 9.70
C PRO A 240 0.85 -0.84 9.54
N MET A 241 -0.04 -0.40 10.42
CA MET A 241 -0.57 0.97 10.47
C MET A 241 0.04 1.73 11.63
N GLY A 242 0.80 2.80 11.36
CA GLY A 242 1.60 3.47 12.37
C GLY A 242 2.84 2.65 12.76
N LEU A 243 3.56 2.17 11.75
CA LEU A 243 4.78 1.41 11.91
C LEU A 243 5.81 2.17 12.75
N GLU A 244 6.31 1.53 13.80
CA GLU A 244 7.48 2.01 14.54
C GLU A 244 8.71 1.85 13.65
N ARG A 245 9.37 2.96 13.34
CA ARG A 245 10.60 2.92 12.53
C ARG A 245 11.78 2.57 13.43
N PRO A 246 12.72 1.72 12.96
CA PRO A 246 13.95 1.49 13.68
C PRO A 246 14.72 2.80 13.86
N VAL A 247 15.32 2.97 15.04
CA VAL A 247 16.15 4.13 15.35
C VAL A 247 17.41 4.06 14.49
N LYS A 248 17.55 5.00 13.54
CA LYS A 248 18.69 5.24 12.66
C LYS A 248 19.47 3.99 12.21
N THR A 249 19.29 3.63 10.95
CA THR A 249 20.17 2.69 10.24
C THR A 249 21.29 3.46 9.55
N GLU A 250 22.47 2.87 9.44
CA GLU A 250 23.60 3.45 8.67
C GLU A 250 23.30 3.46 7.17
N ASN A 251 22.48 2.52 6.72
CA ASN A 251 22.10 2.37 5.33
C ASN A 251 20.77 3.04 5.00
N VAL A 252 20.63 3.44 3.75
CA VAL A 252 19.37 3.98 3.22
C VAL A 252 18.33 2.86 3.15
N VAL A 253 17.17 3.09 3.76
CA VAL A 253 16.03 2.15 3.78
C VAL A 253 14.88 2.74 2.99
N ILE A 254 14.29 1.96 2.06
CA ILE A 254 13.14 2.38 1.25
C ILE A 254 11.98 1.37 1.36
N GLY A 255 10.87 1.72 0.75
CA GLY A 255 9.67 0.88 0.76
C GLY A 255 8.95 0.89 2.10
N SER A 256 8.37 -0.23 2.48
CA SER A 256 7.56 -0.36 3.71
C SER A 256 8.36 -0.01 4.95
N ALA A 257 9.57 -0.54 5.11
CA ALA A 257 10.46 -0.21 6.21
C ALA A 257 10.92 1.26 6.16
N GLY A 258 11.11 1.82 4.96
CA GLY A 258 11.45 3.23 4.71
C GLY A 258 10.28 4.21 4.84
N GLY A 259 9.10 3.76 5.33
CA GLY A 259 7.96 4.63 5.60
C GLY A 259 7.10 4.97 4.39
N ALA A 260 7.12 4.15 3.34
CA ALA A 260 6.23 4.32 2.20
C ALA A 260 4.76 4.02 2.53
N ILE A 261 4.48 3.22 3.57
CA ILE A 261 3.12 2.89 3.98
C ILE A 261 2.49 4.11 4.63
N ARG A 262 1.37 4.57 4.06
CA ARG A 262 0.57 5.60 4.69
C ARG A 262 -0.20 5.03 5.86
N ALA A 263 0.03 5.57 7.05
CA ALA A 263 -0.41 4.98 8.30
C ALA A 263 -1.94 4.84 8.43
N SER A 264 -2.74 5.74 7.86
CA SER A 264 -4.21 5.72 7.97
C SER A 264 -4.93 4.93 6.88
N THR A 265 -4.24 4.57 5.76
CA THR A 265 -4.88 3.93 4.59
C THR A 265 -4.20 2.65 4.13
N GLY A 266 -2.98 2.38 4.60
CA GLY A 266 -2.18 1.26 4.12
C GLY A 266 -1.59 1.45 2.70
N TYR A 267 -1.91 2.54 2.01
CA TYR A 267 -1.41 2.77 0.66
C TYR A 267 0.10 2.98 0.64
N ALA A 268 0.80 2.24 -0.20
CA ALA A 268 2.25 2.29 -0.30
C ALA A 268 2.78 2.40 -1.74
N PHE A 269 2.05 1.85 -2.72
CA PHE A 269 2.57 1.65 -4.08
C PHE A 269 3.09 2.93 -4.73
N LEU A 270 2.29 3.99 -4.79
CA LEU A 270 2.72 5.28 -5.38
C LEU A 270 3.81 5.97 -4.56
N ASN A 271 3.77 5.85 -3.23
CA ASN A 271 4.82 6.39 -2.36
C ASN A 271 6.15 5.69 -2.61
N ILE A 272 6.14 4.37 -2.84
CA ILE A 272 7.33 3.60 -3.23
C ILE A 272 7.87 4.09 -4.57
N GLN A 273 7.00 4.28 -5.58
CA GLN A 273 7.44 4.81 -6.87
C GLN A 273 8.10 6.19 -6.73
N LYS A 274 7.55 7.06 -5.89
CA LYS A 274 8.10 8.37 -5.61
C LYS A 274 9.45 8.27 -4.89
N GLN A 275 9.55 7.46 -3.83
CA GLN A 275 10.82 7.21 -3.14
C GLN A 275 11.89 6.71 -4.09
N ALA A 276 11.55 5.75 -4.96
CA ALA A 276 12.47 5.16 -5.93
C ALA A 276 13.02 6.22 -6.91
N ARG A 277 12.16 7.06 -7.48
CA ARG A 277 12.57 8.16 -8.37
C ARG A 277 13.48 9.17 -7.68
N ASP A 278 13.07 9.61 -6.49
CA ASP A 278 13.81 10.65 -5.75
C ASP A 278 15.17 10.13 -5.29
N LEU A 279 15.25 8.89 -4.81
CA LEU A 279 16.51 8.25 -4.40
C LEU A 279 17.41 7.95 -5.59
N ALA A 280 16.86 7.42 -6.69
CA ALA A 280 17.66 7.16 -7.90
C ALA A 280 18.37 8.42 -8.40
N ARG A 281 17.65 9.57 -8.41
CA ARG A 281 18.26 10.87 -8.79
C ARG A 281 19.46 11.21 -7.91
N VAL A 282 19.36 11.06 -6.58
CA VAL A 282 20.46 11.35 -5.66
C VAL A 282 21.63 10.38 -5.84
N LEU A 283 21.34 9.10 -6.03
CA LEU A 283 22.38 8.08 -6.21
C LEU A 283 23.17 8.30 -7.53
N VAL A 284 22.45 8.67 -8.61
CA VAL A 284 23.05 8.84 -9.96
C VAL A 284 23.76 10.19 -10.09
N GLU A 285 23.16 11.28 -9.61
CA GLU A 285 23.70 12.63 -9.77
C GLU A 285 24.75 13.01 -8.71
N GLY A 286 24.97 12.16 -7.70
CA GLY A 286 25.91 12.42 -6.62
C GLY A 286 25.47 13.57 -5.68
N GLY A 287 24.17 13.83 -5.62
CA GLY A 287 23.60 14.90 -4.80
C GLY A 287 23.81 14.68 -3.31
N THR A 288 24.03 15.78 -2.58
CA THR A 288 24.15 15.81 -1.11
C THR A 288 22.77 15.89 -0.41
N GLY A 289 21.69 15.50 -1.11
CA GLY A 289 20.33 15.52 -0.55
C GLY A 289 20.25 14.67 0.71
N ASP A 290 19.51 15.15 1.70
CA ASP A 290 19.22 14.38 2.91
C ASP A 290 18.41 13.13 2.52
N MET A 291 19.11 12.00 2.34
CA MET A 291 18.52 10.73 1.90
C MET A 291 17.40 10.27 2.84
N LEU A 292 17.48 10.63 4.12
CA LEU A 292 16.43 10.32 5.10
C LEU A 292 15.13 11.09 4.81
N ARG A 293 15.22 12.33 4.30
CA ARG A 293 14.05 13.13 3.91
C ARG A 293 13.40 12.64 2.62
N ILE A 294 14.19 12.11 1.69
CA ILE A 294 13.70 11.54 0.43
C ILE A 294 12.74 10.38 0.71
N CYS A 295 13.03 9.61 1.74
CA CYS A 295 12.22 8.46 2.14
C CYS A 295 10.90 8.83 2.85
N GLU A 296 10.66 10.09 3.24
CA GLU A 296 9.41 10.49 3.92
C GLU A 296 8.15 10.44 3.04
N GLY A 297 8.29 10.34 1.71
CA GLY A 297 7.19 10.11 0.74
C GLY A 297 6.11 11.20 0.72
N LEU A 298 5.41 11.45 1.84
CA LEU A 298 4.35 12.43 2.01
C LEU A 298 4.77 13.61 2.88
N PRO A 299 4.15 14.79 2.73
CA PRO A 299 4.37 15.93 3.62
C PRO A 299 4.10 15.59 5.09
N ARG A 300 4.90 16.12 6.02
CA ARG A 300 4.85 15.79 7.46
C ARG A 300 3.49 15.96 8.12
N TRP A 301 2.67 16.90 7.65
CA TRP A 301 1.33 17.11 8.20
C TRP A 301 0.41 15.89 8.00
N TYR A 302 0.62 15.08 6.94
CA TYR A 302 -0.08 13.81 6.77
C TYR A 302 0.25 12.83 7.88
N ALA A 303 1.53 12.72 8.26
CA ALA A 303 1.94 11.83 9.35
C ALA A 303 1.26 12.23 10.67
N THR A 304 1.13 13.55 10.95
CA THR A 304 0.41 14.05 12.13
C THR A 304 -1.08 13.73 12.06
N ALA A 305 -1.72 13.94 10.90
CA ALA A 305 -3.15 13.64 10.71
C ALA A 305 -3.43 12.14 10.85
N ASP A 306 -2.59 11.30 10.25
CA ASP A 306 -2.71 9.85 10.29
C ASP A 306 -2.46 9.32 11.72
N ALA A 307 -1.45 9.83 12.43
CA ALA A 307 -1.18 9.46 13.82
C ALA A 307 -2.37 9.81 14.75
N LEU A 308 -2.97 11.00 14.58
CA LEU A 308 -4.15 11.40 15.34
C LEU A 308 -5.34 10.49 15.05
N PHE A 309 -5.57 10.13 13.80
CA PHE A 309 -6.63 9.20 13.40
C PHE A 309 -6.43 7.81 14.03
N LEU A 310 -5.25 7.21 13.90
CA LEU A 310 -4.94 5.91 14.48
C LEU A 310 -5.07 5.92 16.02
N LYS A 311 -4.62 6.99 16.65
CA LYS A 311 -4.76 7.17 18.09
C LYS A 311 -6.22 7.27 18.52
N ALA A 312 -7.05 7.96 17.72
CA ALA A 312 -8.50 8.03 17.97
C ALA A 312 -9.16 6.65 17.89
N LEU A 313 -8.74 5.80 16.97
CA LEU A 313 -9.19 4.41 16.87
C LEU A 313 -8.73 3.57 18.07
N ALA A 314 -7.47 3.69 18.47
CA ALA A 314 -6.92 2.94 19.59
C ALA A 314 -7.54 3.34 20.94
N THR A 315 -7.88 4.63 21.14
CA THR A 315 -8.46 5.14 22.38
C THR A 315 -9.97 4.98 22.49
N ALA A 316 -10.66 4.78 21.37
CA ALA A 316 -12.12 4.61 21.33
C ALA A 316 -12.55 3.53 20.31
N PRO A 317 -12.07 2.29 20.46
CA PRO A 317 -12.23 1.24 19.43
C PRO A 317 -13.70 0.98 19.07
N LEU A 318 -14.61 0.89 20.04
CA LEU A 318 -16.05 0.70 19.79
C LEU A 318 -16.74 1.83 19.03
N LYS A 319 -16.05 2.95 18.80
CA LYS A 319 -16.53 4.10 18.03
C LYS A 319 -15.85 4.21 16.65
N GLY A 320 -15.03 3.25 16.26
CA GLY A 320 -14.27 3.28 15.02
C GLY A 320 -15.15 3.37 13.78
N SER A 321 -16.17 2.51 13.67
CA SER A 321 -17.14 2.54 12.55
C SER A 321 -17.91 3.87 12.50
N MET A 322 -18.30 4.44 13.65
CA MET A 322 -18.94 5.75 13.71
C MET A 322 -17.99 6.87 13.28
N LEU A 323 -16.71 6.82 13.72
CA LEU A 323 -15.69 7.80 13.36
C LEU A 323 -15.43 7.78 11.84
N MET A 324 -15.18 6.60 11.28
CA MET A 324 -14.97 6.41 9.85
C MET A 324 -16.20 6.78 9.05
N GLY A 325 -17.37 6.26 9.43
CA GLY A 325 -18.65 6.53 8.76
C GLY A 325 -18.96 8.02 8.69
N ARG A 326 -18.79 8.74 9.82
CA ARG A 326 -19.04 10.18 9.87
C ARG A 326 -18.09 10.97 8.97
N LEU A 327 -16.81 10.56 8.94
CA LEU A 327 -15.80 11.17 8.08
C LEU A 327 -16.16 10.95 6.61
N LEU A 328 -16.47 9.74 6.20
CA LEU A 328 -16.80 9.40 4.82
C LEU A 328 -18.13 10.00 4.36
N GLU A 329 -19.12 10.08 5.26
CA GLU A 329 -20.42 10.69 4.98
C GLU A 329 -20.34 12.19 4.76
N LYS A 330 -19.60 12.92 5.65
CA LYS A 330 -19.66 14.39 5.76
C LYS A 330 -18.52 15.12 5.09
N ALA A 331 -17.38 14.49 4.86
CA ALA A 331 -16.25 15.18 4.24
C ALA A 331 -16.58 15.64 2.82
N PRO A 332 -16.13 16.85 2.39
CA PRO A 332 -16.32 17.30 1.02
C PRO A 332 -15.70 16.32 0.03
N ALA A 333 -16.42 15.97 -1.04
CA ALA A 333 -16.07 14.87 -1.94
C ALA A 333 -14.64 14.97 -2.51
N GLN A 334 -14.33 16.05 -3.22
CA GLN A 334 -13.02 16.20 -3.86
C GLN A 334 -11.85 16.35 -2.86
N PRO A 335 -11.97 17.13 -1.76
CA PRO A 335 -10.99 17.11 -0.67
C PRO A 335 -10.77 15.72 -0.07
N LEU A 336 -11.82 14.93 0.13
CA LEU A 336 -11.70 13.54 0.65
C LEU A 336 -10.87 12.68 -0.29
N LEU A 337 -11.19 12.67 -1.59
CA LEU A 337 -10.46 11.86 -2.58
C LEU A 337 -8.98 12.28 -2.66
N ARG A 338 -8.69 13.59 -2.71
CA ARG A 338 -7.31 14.08 -2.67
C ARG A 338 -6.59 13.74 -1.37
N PHE A 339 -7.30 13.79 -0.24
CA PHE A 339 -6.74 13.38 1.05
C PHE A 339 -6.39 11.89 1.06
N LEU A 340 -7.26 11.03 0.55
CA LEU A 340 -7.00 9.59 0.40
C LEU A 340 -5.85 9.31 -0.58
N ALA A 341 -5.77 10.06 -1.68
CA ALA A 341 -4.70 9.97 -2.67
C ALA A 341 -3.33 10.45 -2.15
N GLY A 342 -3.27 11.22 -1.05
CA GLY A 342 -2.02 11.84 -0.60
C GLY A 342 -1.68 13.17 -1.29
N ASP A 343 -2.63 13.76 -2.03
CA ASP A 343 -2.46 14.97 -2.86
C ASP A 343 -3.30 16.18 -2.35
N ALA A 344 -3.86 16.11 -1.15
CA ALA A 344 -4.61 17.22 -0.58
C ALA A 344 -3.68 18.32 -0.06
N LYS A 345 -4.12 19.57 -0.21
CA LYS A 345 -3.53 20.71 0.50
C LYS A 345 -3.91 20.66 1.99
N ILE A 346 -3.12 21.29 2.85
CA ILE A 346 -3.36 21.32 4.31
C ILE A 346 -4.79 21.77 4.63
N VAL A 347 -5.29 22.80 3.96
CA VAL A 347 -6.66 23.33 4.16
C VAL A 347 -7.73 22.28 3.81
N GLU A 348 -7.48 21.47 2.79
CA GLU A 348 -8.38 20.38 2.40
C GLU A 348 -8.34 19.25 3.42
N GLY A 349 -7.14 18.87 3.89
CA GLY A 349 -6.97 17.91 4.98
C GLY A 349 -7.70 18.34 6.25
N LEU A 350 -7.58 19.61 6.65
CA LEU A 350 -8.30 20.16 7.80
C LEU A 350 -9.84 20.10 7.61
N ARG A 351 -10.34 20.35 6.40
CA ARG A 351 -11.77 20.20 6.09
C ARG A 351 -12.24 18.76 6.22
N VAL A 352 -11.44 17.81 5.74
CA VAL A 352 -11.73 16.37 5.89
C VAL A 352 -11.73 15.98 7.37
N MET A 353 -10.68 16.33 8.11
CA MET A 353 -10.56 16.00 9.54
C MET A 353 -11.67 16.64 10.38
N SER A 354 -12.13 17.87 10.04
CA SER A 354 -13.23 18.54 10.74
C SER A 354 -14.57 17.83 10.60
N SER A 355 -14.71 16.91 9.64
CA SER A 355 -15.90 16.08 9.46
C SER A 355 -15.96 14.91 10.45
N ALA A 356 -14.85 14.56 11.10
CA ALA A 356 -14.80 13.55 12.14
C ALA A 356 -15.51 14.02 13.45
N PRO A 357 -15.99 13.09 14.30
CA PRO A 357 -16.61 13.42 15.59
C PRO A 357 -15.64 14.15 16.52
N LYS A 358 -15.89 15.43 16.80
CA LYS A 358 -14.97 16.31 17.54
C LYS A 358 -14.54 15.75 18.90
N MET A 359 -15.48 15.18 19.68
CA MET A 359 -15.18 14.65 21.02
C MET A 359 -14.18 13.48 20.99
N ILE A 360 -14.23 12.62 19.96
CA ILE A 360 -13.28 11.51 19.81
C ILE A 360 -11.90 12.07 19.47
N MET A 361 -11.84 13.02 18.54
CA MET A 361 -10.59 13.66 18.12
C MET A 361 -9.93 14.44 19.26
N ILE A 362 -10.72 15.16 20.07
CA ILE A 362 -10.20 15.89 21.26
C ILE A 362 -9.64 14.91 22.30
N LYS A 363 -10.35 13.81 22.60
CA LYS A 363 -9.83 12.78 23.51
C LYS A 363 -8.52 12.18 23.03
N ALA A 364 -8.40 11.90 21.73
CA ALA A 364 -7.16 11.42 21.14
C ALA A 364 -6.01 12.43 21.25
N LEU A 365 -6.27 13.73 21.15
CA LEU A 365 -5.29 14.79 21.36
C LEU A 365 -4.83 14.89 22.83
N LEU A 366 -5.77 14.76 23.79
CA LEU A 366 -5.48 14.92 25.22
C LEU A 366 -4.87 13.66 25.87
N SER A 367 -4.88 12.52 25.22
CA SER A 367 -4.28 11.27 25.70
C SER A 367 -2.76 11.15 25.39
N VAL A 368 -2.10 12.30 25.24
CA VAL A 368 -0.62 12.41 25.03
C VAL A 368 0.11 12.26 26.33
#